data_d9ee1e5bd6308318587398c23b38d590
#
_entry.id   d9ee1e5bd6308318587398c23b38d590
#
_cell.length_a   1.000
_cell.length_b   1.000
_cell.length_c   1.000
_cell.angle_alpha   90.00
_cell.angle_beta   90.00
_cell.angle_gamma   90.00
#
_symmetry.space_group_name_H-M   'P 1'
#
loop_
_entity.id
_entity.type
_entity.pdbx_description
1 polymer ?
#
loop_
_entity_poly.entity_id
_entity_poly.type
_entity_poly.pdbx_seq_one_letter_code
_entity_poly.pdbx_strand_id
1 'polypeptide(L)'
;MRIWAGAHAVDDFYQGLVPAAVPYFVLQRDFSYVQASGLALAATLGSALPQVPIGLLADRFRLRWMSPLGVSLAGIGAGLSGLTPSYPLVFALLLMAGVGIAMFHPPAGRDARRAAGGSATAMSYFAAGGSVGFFVAPALVTPALDTLGMSATALFIPPAVLMGFVLLRHHNRTSDTAVKQVRRQGKDRPGRFAALTAVEIVRSTVSTGLNTFIALYWIRHLEASSGLGGFALTLELGGGVAGTLLGGRLADRIGMVRTVQIGNAAMLPALWLMLVCDDKYAALPLALLVGLISNIPFAVLIKLGQDYLPSRPGTAAGVTLGLAMSAGGLFMPLLGMIATHYGPRGALAVLATVPVLAMLLSAFLREPVQDEPAPAEDTLLTAP
;
A
#
# COMPACT_ATOMS: atom_id res chain seq x y z
N MET A 1 12.68 -16.57 -6.22
CA MET A 1 12.43 -15.20 -5.71
C MET A 1 12.23 -14.16 -6.82
N ARG A 2 13.10 -14.05 -7.84
CA ARG A 2 12.98 -13.01 -8.91
C ARG A 2 11.61 -12.93 -9.58
N ILE A 3 10.99 -14.09 -9.87
CA ILE A 3 9.66 -14.12 -10.49
C ILE A 3 8.58 -13.53 -9.59
N TRP A 4 8.64 -13.80 -8.28
CA TRP A 4 7.68 -13.27 -7.31
C TRP A 4 7.86 -11.77 -7.07
N ALA A 5 9.10 -11.28 -7.04
CA ALA A 5 9.38 -9.85 -6.97
C ALA A 5 8.89 -9.11 -8.24
N GLY A 6 9.13 -9.68 -9.43
CA GLY A 6 8.62 -9.13 -10.68
C GLY A 6 7.10 -9.16 -10.77
N ALA A 7 6.46 -10.24 -10.31
CA ALA A 7 5.01 -10.35 -10.29
C ALA A 7 4.38 -9.33 -9.32
N HIS A 8 5.00 -9.11 -8.16
CA HIS A 8 4.56 -8.10 -7.20
C HIS A 8 4.71 -6.68 -7.78
N ALA A 9 5.82 -6.41 -8.50
CA ALA A 9 6.00 -5.13 -9.17
C ALA A 9 4.91 -4.88 -10.23
N VAL A 10 4.54 -5.91 -11.00
CA VAL A 10 3.46 -5.79 -12.00
C VAL A 10 2.11 -5.62 -11.33
N ASP A 11 1.82 -6.32 -10.22
CA ASP A 11 0.54 -6.20 -9.51
C ASP A 11 0.38 -4.82 -8.88
N ASP A 12 1.37 -4.35 -8.10
CA ASP A 12 1.33 -3.06 -7.41
C ASP A 12 1.45 -1.86 -8.37
N PHE A 13 1.93 -2.06 -9.59
CA PHE A 13 1.83 -1.04 -10.64
C PHE A 13 0.37 -0.62 -10.86
N TYR A 14 -0.59 -1.55 -10.82
CA TYR A 14 -2.02 -1.20 -10.98
C TYR A 14 -2.62 -0.52 -9.75
N GLN A 15 -2.05 -0.73 -8.57
CA GLN A 15 -2.39 0.11 -7.41
C GLN A 15 -1.92 1.56 -7.61
N GLY A 16 -0.71 1.77 -8.13
CA GLY A 16 -0.17 3.08 -8.42
C GLY A 16 -0.80 3.76 -9.66
N LEU A 17 -1.33 2.97 -10.61
CA LEU A 17 -2.04 3.50 -11.79
C LEU A 17 -3.29 4.28 -11.39
N VAL A 18 -4.04 3.82 -10.39
CA VAL A 18 -5.29 4.49 -9.95
C VAL A 18 -5.04 5.94 -9.54
N PRO A 19 -4.17 6.26 -8.55
CA PRO A 19 -3.91 7.63 -8.17
C PRO A 19 -3.28 8.46 -9.30
N ALA A 20 -2.46 7.85 -10.18
CA ALA A 20 -1.90 8.54 -11.34
C ALA A 20 -2.98 8.92 -12.37
N ALA A 21 -4.05 8.11 -12.53
CA ALA A 21 -5.14 8.37 -13.46
C ALA A 21 -6.22 9.31 -12.90
N VAL A 22 -6.35 9.46 -11.57
CA VAL A 22 -7.37 10.30 -10.92
C VAL A 22 -7.43 11.72 -11.49
N PRO A 23 -6.32 12.47 -11.66
CA PRO A 23 -6.36 13.80 -12.25
C PRO A 23 -6.97 13.83 -13.66
N TYR A 24 -6.73 12.81 -14.46
CA TYR A 24 -7.22 12.74 -15.85
C TYR A 24 -8.69 12.42 -15.92
N PHE A 25 -9.27 11.67 -14.98
CA PHE A 25 -10.72 11.53 -14.86
C PHE A 25 -11.38 12.88 -14.56
N VAL A 26 -10.76 13.74 -13.77
CA VAL A 26 -11.24 15.10 -13.51
C VAL A 26 -11.05 16.00 -14.74
N LEU A 27 -9.88 15.94 -15.39
CA LEU A 27 -9.50 16.89 -16.44
C LEU A 27 -10.08 16.53 -17.81
N GLN A 28 -10.19 15.21 -18.13
CA GLN A 28 -10.55 14.74 -19.48
C GLN A 28 -11.93 14.08 -19.54
N ARG A 29 -12.54 13.76 -18.38
CA ARG A 29 -13.89 13.14 -18.29
C ARG A 29 -14.88 13.97 -17.49
N ASP A 30 -14.46 15.18 -17.02
CA ASP A 30 -15.26 16.10 -16.23
C ASP A 30 -15.87 15.48 -14.97
N PHE A 31 -15.20 14.47 -14.39
CA PHE A 31 -15.64 13.88 -13.12
C PHE A 31 -15.42 14.88 -11.99
N SER A 32 -16.42 15.00 -11.11
CA SER A 32 -16.28 15.78 -9.90
C SER A 32 -15.22 15.20 -8.96
N TYR A 33 -14.73 16.00 -8.02
CA TYR A 33 -13.78 15.51 -6.99
C TYR A 33 -14.38 14.39 -6.14
N VAL A 34 -15.68 14.40 -5.90
CA VAL A 34 -16.38 13.30 -5.20
C VAL A 34 -16.34 12.03 -6.02
N GLN A 35 -16.61 12.11 -7.32
CA GLN A 35 -16.51 10.97 -8.24
C GLN A 35 -15.07 10.45 -8.31
N ALA A 36 -14.09 11.33 -8.50
CA ALA A 36 -12.68 10.95 -8.54
C ALA A 36 -12.22 10.26 -7.24
N SER A 37 -12.64 10.78 -6.08
CA SER A 37 -12.39 10.17 -4.78
C SER A 37 -13.11 8.82 -4.61
N GLY A 38 -14.30 8.70 -5.19
CA GLY A 38 -15.04 7.45 -5.26
C GLY A 38 -14.32 6.36 -6.07
N LEU A 39 -13.54 6.74 -7.09
CA LEU A 39 -12.71 5.78 -7.84
C LEU A 39 -11.57 5.22 -6.97
N ALA A 40 -10.92 6.05 -6.16
CA ALA A 40 -9.93 5.59 -5.19
C ALA A 40 -10.58 4.65 -4.15
N LEU A 41 -11.79 4.98 -3.69
CA LEU A 41 -12.59 4.11 -2.82
C LEU A 41 -12.90 2.77 -3.48
N ALA A 42 -13.28 2.74 -4.77
CA ALA A 42 -13.59 1.50 -5.49
C ALA A 42 -12.39 0.54 -5.49
N ALA A 43 -11.21 1.04 -5.87
CA ALA A 43 -9.97 0.26 -5.85
C ALA A 43 -9.65 -0.26 -4.45
N THR A 44 -9.82 0.58 -3.44
CA THR A 44 -9.62 0.24 -2.03
C THR A 44 -10.59 -0.83 -1.52
N LEU A 45 -11.89 -0.68 -1.78
CA LEU A 45 -12.90 -1.67 -1.38
C LEU A 45 -12.62 -3.03 -2.02
N GLY A 46 -12.27 -3.02 -3.32
CA GLY A 46 -11.91 -4.23 -4.06
C GLY A 46 -10.69 -4.92 -3.48
N SER A 47 -9.66 -4.17 -3.08
CA SER A 47 -8.44 -4.76 -2.53
C SER A 47 -8.56 -5.17 -1.07
N ALA A 48 -9.25 -4.37 -0.23
CA ALA A 48 -9.30 -4.58 1.21
C ALA A 48 -10.28 -5.67 1.65
N LEU A 49 -11.54 -5.56 1.22
CA LEU A 49 -12.61 -6.40 1.75
C LEU A 49 -12.42 -7.89 1.43
N PRO A 50 -12.01 -8.28 0.20
CA PRO A 50 -11.83 -9.68 -0.12
C PRO A 50 -10.52 -10.29 0.42
N GLN A 51 -9.54 -9.47 0.87
CA GLN A 51 -8.20 -9.97 1.20
C GLN A 51 -8.19 -11.00 2.33
N VAL A 52 -9.00 -10.79 3.38
CA VAL A 52 -9.10 -11.75 4.50
C VAL A 52 -9.77 -13.04 4.06
N PRO A 53 -10.98 -13.05 3.46
CA PRO A 53 -11.60 -14.29 2.97
C PRO A 53 -10.78 -14.99 1.89
N ILE A 54 -10.14 -14.24 0.97
CA ILE A 54 -9.26 -14.81 -0.05
C ILE A 54 -8.01 -15.44 0.60
N GLY A 55 -7.42 -14.80 1.61
CA GLY A 55 -6.29 -15.36 2.34
C GLY A 55 -6.64 -16.70 3.02
N LEU A 56 -7.77 -16.76 3.70
CA LEU A 56 -8.27 -18.01 4.30
C LEU A 56 -8.55 -19.10 3.27
N LEU A 57 -9.13 -18.71 2.12
CA LEU A 57 -9.40 -19.64 1.01
C LEU A 57 -8.09 -20.16 0.40
N ALA A 58 -7.13 -19.27 0.16
CA ALA A 58 -5.81 -19.62 -0.38
C ALA A 58 -5.04 -20.58 0.55
N ASP A 59 -5.15 -20.39 1.88
CA ASP A 59 -4.49 -21.25 2.85
C ASP A 59 -5.13 -22.66 2.90
N ARG A 60 -6.46 -22.71 2.74
CA ARG A 60 -7.21 -23.97 2.81
C ARG A 60 -7.10 -24.82 1.54
N PHE A 61 -7.16 -24.20 0.35
CA PHE A 61 -7.38 -24.90 -0.92
C PHE A 61 -6.21 -24.83 -1.92
N ARG A 62 -5.08 -24.20 -1.61
CA ARG A 62 -3.89 -24.10 -2.50
C ARG A 62 -4.23 -23.77 -3.96
N LEU A 63 -5.06 -22.78 -4.17
CA LEU A 63 -5.56 -22.40 -5.50
C LEU A 63 -4.46 -21.74 -6.34
N ARG A 64 -3.76 -22.54 -7.15
CA ARG A 64 -2.61 -22.10 -7.99
C ARG A 64 -2.97 -21.07 -9.06
N TRP A 65 -4.23 -21.03 -9.47
CA TRP A 65 -4.75 -20.07 -10.44
C TRP A 65 -5.01 -18.68 -9.87
N MET A 66 -5.04 -18.55 -8.54
CA MET A 66 -5.49 -17.33 -7.87
C MET A 66 -4.57 -16.14 -8.11
N SER A 67 -3.24 -16.26 -7.88
CA SER A 67 -2.29 -15.18 -8.18
C SER A 67 -2.20 -14.84 -9.67
N PRO A 68 -2.14 -15.83 -10.61
CA PRO A 68 -2.18 -15.54 -12.04
C PRO A 68 -3.42 -14.80 -12.49
N LEU A 69 -4.60 -15.24 -12.03
CA LEU A 69 -5.87 -14.57 -12.35
C LEU A 69 -5.94 -13.19 -11.69
N GLY A 70 -5.46 -13.07 -10.45
CA GLY A 70 -5.45 -11.82 -9.68
C GLY A 70 -4.71 -10.71 -10.42
N VAL A 71 -3.43 -10.92 -10.77
CA VAL A 71 -2.66 -9.91 -11.49
C VAL A 71 -3.25 -9.58 -12.86
N SER A 72 -3.86 -10.57 -13.56
CA SER A 72 -4.53 -10.33 -14.84
C SER A 72 -5.77 -9.46 -14.68
N LEU A 73 -6.62 -9.74 -13.67
CA LEU A 73 -7.81 -8.93 -13.37
C LEU A 73 -7.45 -7.51 -12.94
N ALA A 74 -6.37 -7.35 -12.15
CA ALA A 74 -5.87 -6.04 -11.77
C ALA A 74 -5.57 -5.18 -13.00
N GLY A 75 -4.80 -5.73 -13.94
CA GLY A 75 -4.45 -5.02 -15.16
C GLY A 75 -5.60 -4.82 -16.14
N ILE A 76 -6.49 -5.80 -16.31
CA ILE A 76 -7.66 -5.68 -17.18
C ILE A 76 -8.61 -4.61 -16.64
N GLY A 77 -8.93 -4.64 -15.33
CA GLY A 77 -9.82 -3.66 -14.72
C GLY A 77 -9.28 -2.24 -14.81
N ALA A 78 -8.03 -2.04 -14.37
CA ALA A 78 -7.38 -0.75 -14.44
C ALA A 78 -7.22 -0.25 -15.88
N GLY A 79 -6.82 -1.13 -16.80
CA GLY A 79 -6.60 -0.77 -18.21
C GLY A 79 -7.87 -0.44 -18.97
N LEU A 80 -8.98 -1.14 -18.73
CA LEU A 80 -10.27 -0.85 -19.36
C LEU A 80 -10.95 0.41 -18.80
N SER A 81 -10.56 0.86 -17.59
CA SER A 81 -11.21 1.98 -16.90
C SER A 81 -11.18 3.29 -17.70
N GLY A 82 -10.13 3.54 -18.47
CA GLY A 82 -10.01 4.75 -19.28
C GLY A 82 -10.74 4.68 -20.64
N LEU A 83 -11.25 3.52 -21.04
CA LEU A 83 -11.94 3.34 -22.33
C LEU A 83 -13.42 3.76 -22.29
N THR A 84 -13.96 4.03 -21.11
CA THR A 84 -15.38 4.39 -20.94
C THR A 84 -15.54 5.75 -20.25
N PRO A 85 -16.52 6.58 -20.66
CA PRO A 85 -16.87 7.79 -19.92
C PRO A 85 -17.87 7.54 -18.78
N SER A 86 -18.43 6.32 -18.68
CA SER A 86 -19.45 5.98 -17.68
C SER A 86 -18.85 5.80 -16.31
N TYR A 87 -19.12 6.72 -15.38
CA TYR A 87 -18.65 6.63 -14.00
C TYR A 87 -18.97 5.29 -13.32
N PRO A 88 -20.21 4.76 -13.36
CA PRO A 88 -20.52 3.46 -12.76
C PRO A 88 -19.66 2.31 -13.32
N LEU A 89 -19.37 2.35 -14.64
CA LEU A 89 -18.54 1.32 -15.26
C LEU A 89 -17.06 1.48 -14.88
N VAL A 90 -16.53 2.71 -14.84
CA VAL A 90 -15.18 2.98 -14.33
C VAL A 90 -15.05 2.50 -12.90
N PHE A 91 -16.02 2.82 -12.02
CA PHE A 91 -16.07 2.37 -10.65
C PHE A 91 -16.02 0.83 -10.54
N ALA A 92 -16.87 0.13 -11.30
CA ALA A 92 -16.91 -1.33 -11.33
C ALA A 92 -15.59 -1.95 -11.82
N LEU A 93 -14.96 -1.35 -12.84
CA LEU A 93 -13.68 -1.81 -13.39
C LEU A 93 -12.54 -1.62 -12.38
N LEU A 94 -12.51 -0.51 -11.66
CA LEU A 94 -11.49 -0.27 -10.62
C LEU A 94 -11.75 -1.12 -9.37
N LEU A 95 -13.02 -1.38 -9.02
CA LEU A 95 -13.37 -2.36 -7.99
C LEU A 95 -12.87 -3.76 -8.38
N MET A 96 -13.08 -4.17 -9.63
CA MET A 96 -12.57 -5.44 -10.16
C MET A 96 -11.04 -5.49 -10.12
N ALA A 97 -10.35 -4.39 -10.47
CA ALA A 97 -8.90 -4.30 -10.35
C ALA A 97 -8.44 -4.52 -8.90
N GLY A 98 -9.12 -3.88 -7.93
CA GLY A 98 -8.86 -4.10 -6.52
C GLY A 98 -9.06 -5.56 -6.08
N VAL A 99 -10.15 -6.21 -6.52
CA VAL A 99 -10.36 -7.66 -6.26
C VAL A 99 -9.21 -8.49 -6.84
N GLY A 100 -8.73 -8.15 -8.04
CA GLY A 100 -7.56 -8.78 -8.64
C GLY A 100 -6.33 -8.70 -7.73
N ILE A 101 -6.03 -7.51 -7.20
CA ILE A 101 -4.95 -7.25 -6.26
C ILE A 101 -5.13 -8.10 -4.98
N ALA A 102 -6.36 -8.16 -4.43
CA ALA A 102 -6.67 -8.99 -3.26
C ALA A 102 -6.46 -10.49 -3.54
N MET A 103 -6.71 -10.95 -4.77
CA MET A 103 -6.46 -12.33 -5.18
C MET A 103 -4.98 -12.64 -5.37
N PHE A 104 -4.15 -11.64 -5.65
CA PHE A 104 -2.71 -11.83 -5.84
C PHE A 104 -1.95 -11.91 -4.52
N HIS A 105 -2.11 -10.95 -3.61
CA HIS A 105 -1.22 -10.75 -2.46
C HIS A 105 -1.11 -11.94 -1.49
N PRO A 106 -2.19 -12.54 -0.95
CA PRO A 106 -2.06 -13.62 0.03
C PRO A 106 -1.37 -14.87 -0.52
N PRO A 107 -1.76 -15.42 -1.68
CA PRO A 107 -1.09 -16.60 -2.23
C PRO A 107 0.32 -16.29 -2.75
N ALA A 108 0.56 -15.12 -3.38
CA ALA A 108 1.89 -14.72 -3.83
C ALA A 108 2.86 -14.52 -2.66
N GLY A 109 2.42 -13.86 -1.58
CA GLY A 109 3.22 -13.70 -0.36
C GLY A 109 3.58 -15.03 0.30
N ARG A 110 2.63 -16.01 0.32
CA ARG A 110 2.89 -17.37 0.79
C ARG A 110 3.95 -18.07 -0.08
N ASP A 111 3.81 -18.00 -1.39
CA ASP A 111 4.69 -18.70 -2.30
C ASP A 111 6.08 -18.03 -2.39
N ALA A 112 6.14 -16.70 -2.26
CA ALA A 112 7.38 -15.95 -2.08
C ALA A 112 8.11 -16.36 -0.79
N ARG A 113 7.39 -16.52 0.33
CA ARG A 113 7.98 -17.00 1.59
C ARG A 113 8.58 -18.40 1.45
N ARG A 114 7.90 -19.30 0.73
CA ARG A 114 8.44 -20.63 0.40
C ARG A 114 9.73 -20.52 -0.43
N ALA A 115 9.71 -19.67 -1.46
CA ALA A 115 10.87 -19.46 -2.32
C ALA A 115 12.03 -18.76 -1.59
N ALA A 116 11.75 -18.04 -0.51
CA ALA A 116 12.76 -17.38 0.33
C ALA A 116 13.50 -18.35 1.24
N GLY A 117 12.97 -19.54 1.50
CA GLY A 117 13.63 -20.54 2.34
C GLY A 117 13.94 -20.04 3.77
N GLY A 118 13.13 -19.12 4.31
CA GLY A 118 13.35 -18.49 5.62
C GLY A 118 14.24 -17.24 5.60
N SER A 119 14.83 -16.87 4.46
CA SER A 119 15.67 -15.66 4.32
C SER A 119 14.83 -14.38 4.36
N ALA A 120 15.09 -13.50 5.34
CA ALA A 120 14.48 -12.17 5.43
C ALA A 120 14.88 -11.28 4.24
N THR A 121 16.16 -11.35 3.82
CA THR A 121 16.66 -10.64 2.65
C THR A 121 15.94 -11.07 1.37
N ALA A 122 15.68 -12.38 1.20
CA ALA A 122 14.93 -12.82 0.04
C ALA A 122 13.47 -12.32 0.06
N MET A 123 12.82 -12.27 1.24
CA MET A 123 11.48 -11.68 1.38
C MET A 123 11.48 -10.16 1.15
N SER A 124 12.55 -9.45 1.50
CA SER A 124 12.63 -8.01 1.21
C SER A 124 12.68 -7.71 -0.29
N TYR A 125 13.23 -8.60 -1.12
CA TYR A 125 13.14 -8.46 -2.57
C TYR A 125 11.71 -8.57 -3.10
N PHE A 126 10.89 -9.43 -2.49
CA PHE A 126 9.47 -9.51 -2.82
C PHE A 126 8.76 -8.20 -2.48
N ALA A 127 8.94 -7.69 -1.25
CA ALA A 127 8.36 -6.43 -0.81
C ALA A 127 8.84 -5.23 -1.66
N ALA A 128 10.14 -5.15 -1.94
CA ALA A 128 10.72 -4.11 -2.80
C ALA A 128 10.13 -4.14 -4.22
N GLY A 129 9.80 -5.33 -4.73
CA GLY A 129 9.11 -5.46 -6.02
C GLY A 129 7.82 -4.65 -6.04
N GLY A 130 6.94 -4.83 -5.06
CA GLY A 130 5.69 -4.08 -4.95
C GLY A 130 5.92 -2.57 -4.86
N SER A 131 6.79 -2.13 -3.95
CA SER A 131 7.12 -0.71 -3.80
C SER A 131 7.64 -0.08 -5.11
N VAL A 132 8.46 -0.79 -5.88
CA VAL A 132 8.94 -0.34 -7.19
C VAL A 132 7.81 -0.24 -8.20
N GLY A 133 6.92 -1.24 -8.25
CA GLY A 133 5.76 -1.21 -9.15
C GLY A 133 4.87 0.00 -8.89
N PHE A 134 4.53 0.22 -7.64
CA PHE A 134 3.69 1.34 -7.22
C PHE A 134 4.35 2.70 -7.53
N PHE A 135 5.64 2.84 -7.26
CA PHE A 135 6.43 4.05 -7.54
C PHE A 135 6.56 4.35 -9.05
N VAL A 136 6.76 3.31 -9.88
CA VAL A 136 6.97 3.46 -11.32
C VAL A 136 5.67 3.81 -12.05
N ALA A 137 4.50 3.46 -11.49
CA ALA A 137 3.22 3.67 -12.14
C ALA A 137 2.99 5.12 -12.60
N PRO A 138 3.05 6.16 -11.74
CA PRO A 138 2.82 7.53 -12.21
C PRO A 138 3.86 8.00 -13.23
N ALA A 139 5.11 7.52 -13.16
CA ALA A 139 6.15 7.87 -14.10
C ALA A 139 5.88 7.36 -15.53
N LEU A 140 5.14 6.25 -15.67
CA LEU A 140 4.75 5.70 -16.97
C LEU A 140 3.34 6.10 -17.38
N VAL A 141 2.40 6.13 -16.44
CA VAL A 141 0.99 6.40 -16.70
C VAL A 141 0.76 7.87 -17.05
N THR A 142 1.34 8.80 -16.29
CA THR A 142 1.17 10.24 -16.52
C THR A 142 1.54 10.66 -17.96
N PRO A 143 2.75 10.39 -18.47
CA PRO A 143 3.09 10.79 -19.84
C PRO A 143 2.26 10.07 -20.91
N ALA A 144 1.83 8.82 -20.66
CA ALA A 144 0.94 8.12 -21.58
C ALA A 144 -0.45 8.77 -21.66
N LEU A 145 -1.02 9.17 -20.51
CA LEU A 145 -2.30 9.87 -20.45
C LEU A 145 -2.22 11.30 -20.98
N ASP A 146 -1.11 11.99 -20.79
CA ASP A 146 -0.87 13.32 -21.33
C ASP A 146 -0.85 13.32 -22.88
N THR A 147 -0.22 12.30 -23.47
CA THR A 147 0.00 12.26 -24.93
C THR A 147 -1.12 11.56 -25.69
N LEU A 148 -1.70 10.51 -25.13
CA LEU A 148 -2.67 9.63 -25.81
C LEU A 148 -4.08 9.70 -25.19
N GLY A 149 -4.25 10.50 -24.13
CA GLY A 149 -5.51 10.61 -23.39
C GLY A 149 -5.86 9.35 -22.58
N MET A 150 -7.07 9.32 -22.04
CA MET A 150 -7.53 8.25 -21.15
C MET A 150 -7.46 6.84 -21.76
N SER A 151 -7.56 6.71 -23.09
CA SER A 151 -7.45 5.42 -23.77
C SER A 151 -6.08 4.75 -23.60
N ALA A 152 -5.04 5.50 -23.24
CA ALA A 152 -3.71 4.98 -22.96
C ALA A 152 -3.66 4.01 -21.79
N THR A 153 -4.66 4.00 -20.89
CA THR A 153 -4.74 2.98 -19.83
C THR A 153 -4.72 1.55 -20.38
N ALA A 154 -5.29 1.33 -21.57
CA ALA A 154 -5.31 0.02 -22.22
C ALA A 154 -3.91 -0.52 -22.58
N LEU A 155 -2.91 0.36 -22.76
CA LEU A 155 -1.51 -0.04 -23.01
C LEU A 155 -0.92 -0.86 -21.85
N PHE A 156 -1.47 -0.72 -20.66
CA PHE A 156 -1.01 -1.42 -19.47
C PHE A 156 -1.70 -2.78 -19.23
N ILE A 157 -2.65 -3.21 -20.09
CA ILE A 157 -3.28 -4.54 -20.00
C ILE A 157 -2.27 -5.67 -20.32
N PRO A 158 -1.50 -5.62 -21.42
CA PRO A 158 -0.62 -6.72 -21.81
C PRO A 158 0.40 -7.15 -20.76
N PRO A 159 1.08 -6.26 -20.01
CA PRO A 159 2.01 -6.66 -18.96
C PRO A 159 1.37 -7.52 -17.86
N ALA A 160 0.13 -7.20 -17.45
CA ALA A 160 -0.61 -7.96 -16.45
C ALA A 160 -0.95 -9.37 -16.93
N VAL A 161 -1.52 -9.46 -18.14
CA VAL A 161 -1.93 -10.74 -18.72
C VAL A 161 -0.69 -11.63 -18.97
N LEU A 162 0.40 -11.04 -19.46
CA LEU A 162 1.66 -11.73 -19.65
C LEU A 162 2.21 -12.26 -18.32
N MET A 163 2.20 -11.44 -17.27
CA MET A 163 2.65 -11.87 -15.95
C MET A 163 1.75 -12.98 -15.38
N GLY A 164 0.43 -12.87 -15.55
CA GLY A 164 -0.50 -13.95 -15.19
C GLY A 164 -0.15 -15.27 -15.88
N PHE A 165 0.12 -15.23 -17.17
CA PHE A 165 0.54 -16.41 -17.94
C PHE A 165 1.90 -16.98 -17.46
N VAL A 166 2.87 -16.10 -17.18
CA VAL A 166 4.19 -16.51 -16.64
C VAL A 166 4.03 -17.20 -15.29
N LEU A 167 3.21 -16.65 -14.39
CA LEU A 167 2.91 -17.25 -13.08
C LEU A 167 2.20 -18.59 -13.20
N LEU A 168 1.23 -18.70 -14.11
CA LEU A 168 0.52 -19.97 -14.36
C LEU A 168 1.49 -21.07 -14.81
N ARG A 169 2.39 -20.74 -15.74
CA ARG A 169 3.45 -21.67 -16.19
C ARG A 169 4.44 -22.02 -15.07
N HIS A 170 4.80 -21.03 -14.24
CA HIS A 170 5.68 -21.25 -13.09
C HIS A 170 5.06 -22.21 -12.09
N HIS A 171 3.80 -22.02 -11.71
CA HIS A 171 3.08 -22.90 -10.79
C HIS A 171 2.97 -24.33 -11.30
N ASN A 172 2.80 -24.53 -12.60
CA ASN A 172 2.71 -25.87 -13.19
C ASN A 172 4.04 -26.63 -13.18
N ARG A 173 5.18 -25.92 -13.03
CA ARG A 173 6.54 -26.51 -13.04
C ARG A 173 7.10 -26.79 -11.64
N THR A 174 6.51 -26.21 -10.59
CA THR A 174 7.02 -26.35 -9.22
C THR A 174 6.24 -27.40 -8.45
N SER A 175 6.98 -28.42 -7.92
CA SER A 175 6.42 -29.45 -7.05
C SER A 175 6.14 -28.93 -5.63
N ASP A 176 5.09 -29.45 -5.00
CA ASP A 176 4.70 -29.09 -3.63
C ASP A 176 5.60 -29.75 -2.57
N THR A 177 6.66 -29.08 -2.16
CA THR A 177 7.34 -29.42 -0.91
C THR A 177 6.73 -28.60 0.24
N ALA A 178 6.07 -29.27 1.16
CA ALA A 178 5.45 -28.64 2.32
C ALA A 178 6.51 -28.20 3.34
N VAL A 179 6.70 -26.89 3.51
CA VAL A 179 7.47 -26.37 4.65
C VAL A 179 6.52 -26.20 5.85
N LYS A 180 6.77 -26.93 6.93
CA LYS A 180 6.06 -26.72 8.22
C LYS A 180 6.31 -25.29 8.71
N GLN A 181 5.26 -24.52 8.92
CA GLN A 181 5.38 -23.22 9.62
C GLN A 181 5.79 -23.49 11.08
N VAL A 182 6.92 -22.96 11.47
CA VAL A 182 7.32 -22.88 12.88
C VAL A 182 6.41 -21.85 13.56
N ARG A 183 5.54 -22.33 14.43
CA ARG A 183 4.65 -21.46 15.22
C ARG A 183 5.53 -20.72 16.23
N ARG A 184 5.62 -19.37 16.14
CA ARG A 184 6.31 -18.60 17.18
C ARG A 184 5.56 -18.71 18.49
N GLN A 185 6.28 -19.03 19.56
CA GLN A 185 5.75 -19.02 20.94
C GLN A 185 5.74 -17.58 21.44
N GLY A 186 4.67 -17.19 22.13
CA GLY A 186 4.51 -15.89 22.75
C GLY A 186 3.05 -15.61 23.12
N LYS A 187 2.82 -14.67 24.04
CA LYS A 187 1.48 -14.31 24.50
C LYS A 187 0.89 -13.20 23.60
N ASP A 188 -0.27 -13.46 23.02
CA ASP A 188 -1.00 -12.47 22.24
C ASP A 188 -1.41 -11.26 23.10
N ARG A 189 -1.33 -10.06 22.51
CA ARG A 189 -1.68 -8.76 23.15
C ARG A 189 -2.74 -8.05 22.31
N PRO A 190 -3.99 -8.54 22.27
CA PRO A 190 -5.01 -8.05 21.35
C PRO A 190 -5.35 -6.57 21.55
N GLY A 191 -5.33 -6.06 22.79
CA GLY A 191 -5.59 -4.64 23.06
C GLY A 191 -4.52 -3.72 22.45
N ARG A 192 -3.23 -4.12 22.49
CA ARG A 192 -2.15 -3.37 21.84
C ARG A 192 -2.21 -3.47 20.33
N PHE A 193 -2.61 -4.63 19.83
CA PHE A 193 -2.84 -4.83 18.41
C PHE A 193 -3.99 -3.96 17.90
N ALA A 194 -5.09 -3.84 18.66
CA ALA A 194 -6.20 -2.95 18.32
C ALA A 194 -5.77 -1.47 18.28
N ALA A 195 -4.96 -1.02 19.25
CA ALA A 195 -4.40 0.33 19.25
C ALA A 195 -3.51 0.57 18.01
N LEU A 196 -2.64 -0.38 17.66
CA LEU A 196 -1.82 -0.34 16.46
C LEU A 196 -2.68 -0.26 15.19
N THR A 197 -3.73 -1.07 15.10
CA THR A 197 -4.67 -1.07 13.97
C THR A 197 -5.34 0.28 13.83
N ALA A 198 -5.74 0.92 14.94
CA ALA A 198 -6.30 2.28 14.90
C ALA A 198 -5.28 3.32 14.38
N VAL A 199 -4.03 3.26 14.82
CA VAL A 199 -2.95 4.11 14.27
C VAL A 199 -2.81 3.91 12.77
N GLU A 200 -2.81 2.65 12.29
CA GLU A 200 -2.65 2.33 10.88
C GLU A 200 -3.82 2.82 10.03
N ILE A 201 -5.06 2.69 10.51
CA ILE A 201 -6.26 3.23 9.84
C ILE A 201 -6.16 4.76 9.66
N VAL A 202 -5.76 5.47 10.71
CA VAL A 202 -5.59 6.93 10.64
C VAL A 202 -4.49 7.32 9.65
N ARG A 203 -3.36 6.62 9.70
CA ARG A 203 -2.25 6.86 8.77
C ARG A 203 -2.62 6.53 7.31
N SER A 204 -3.34 5.44 7.09
CA SER A 204 -3.78 5.06 5.74
C SER A 204 -4.71 6.11 5.12
N THR A 205 -5.50 6.82 5.94
CA THR A 205 -6.31 7.95 5.45
C THR A 205 -5.44 9.07 4.90
N VAL A 206 -4.33 9.40 5.59
CA VAL A 206 -3.38 10.42 5.11
C VAL A 206 -2.70 9.96 3.82
N SER A 207 -2.17 8.74 3.78
CA SER A 207 -1.47 8.20 2.62
C SER A 207 -2.39 8.11 1.39
N THR A 208 -3.59 7.53 1.54
CA THR A 208 -4.54 7.41 0.43
C THR A 208 -5.01 8.79 -0.05
N GLY A 209 -5.23 9.73 0.88
CA GLY A 209 -5.61 11.10 0.52
C GLY A 209 -4.50 11.86 -0.20
N LEU A 210 -3.24 11.71 0.22
CA LEU A 210 -2.08 12.25 -0.51
C LEU A 210 -2.04 11.68 -1.93
N ASN A 211 -2.05 10.37 -2.08
CA ASN A 211 -2.03 9.70 -3.38
C ASN A 211 -3.17 10.17 -4.29
N THR A 212 -4.35 10.49 -3.72
CA THR A 212 -5.51 10.92 -4.49
C THR A 212 -5.42 12.41 -4.90
N PHE A 213 -4.93 13.27 -4.02
CA PHE A 213 -5.06 14.73 -4.20
C PHE A 213 -3.75 15.45 -4.52
N ILE A 214 -2.57 14.84 -4.33
CA ILE A 214 -1.29 15.55 -4.51
C ILE A 214 -1.10 16.04 -5.95
N ALA A 215 -1.37 15.22 -6.95
CA ALA A 215 -1.26 15.62 -8.35
C ALA A 215 -2.28 16.73 -8.70
N LEU A 216 -3.53 16.60 -8.20
CA LEU A 216 -4.56 17.63 -8.37
C LEU A 216 -4.20 18.94 -7.67
N TYR A 217 -3.53 18.89 -6.52
CA TYR A 217 -3.03 20.07 -5.81
C TYR A 217 -2.02 20.82 -6.69
N TRP A 218 -1.05 20.14 -7.30
CA TRP A 218 -0.13 20.77 -8.23
C TRP A 218 -0.85 21.39 -9.43
N ILE A 219 -1.77 20.66 -10.04
CA ILE A 219 -2.45 21.09 -11.27
C ILE A 219 -3.42 22.26 -10.99
N ARG A 220 -4.25 22.15 -9.94
CA ARG A 220 -5.37 23.09 -9.72
C ARG A 220 -5.05 24.23 -8.76
N HIS A 221 -4.06 24.06 -7.86
CA HIS A 221 -3.71 25.11 -6.89
C HIS A 221 -2.39 25.78 -7.24
N LEU A 222 -1.37 25.00 -7.61
CA LEU A 222 -0.06 25.56 -8.03
C LEU A 222 0.00 25.86 -9.54
N GLU A 223 -1.10 25.70 -10.27
CA GLU A 223 -1.22 25.97 -11.70
C GLU A 223 -0.11 25.31 -12.53
N ALA A 224 0.20 24.07 -12.18
CA ALA A 224 1.21 23.26 -12.85
C ALA A 224 0.61 22.44 -14.00
N SER A 225 1.47 21.96 -14.92
CA SER A 225 1.05 20.97 -15.90
C SER A 225 0.70 19.64 -15.24
N SER A 226 -0.11 18.82 -15.93
CA SER A 226 -0.43 17.45 -15.52
C SER A 226 0.84 16.60 -15.34
N GLY A 227 1.83 16.76 -16.22
CA GLY A 227 3.13 16.11 -16.13
C GLY A 227 3.87 16.45 -14.84
N LEU A 228 3.87 17.74 -14.42
CA LEU A 228 4.50 18.15 -13.16
C LEU A 228 3.71 17.63 -11.94
N GLY A 229 2.38 17.58 -12.02
CA GLY A 229 1.54 16.97 -11.00
C GLY A 229 1.81 15.47 -10.82
N GLY A 230 1.94 14.74 -11.94
CA GLY A 230 2.34 13.33 -11.92
C GLY A 230 3.76 13.12 -11.41
N PHE A 231 4.69 14.04 -11.71
CA PHE A 231 6.04 13.99 -11.16
C PHE A 231 6.07 14.24 -9.64
N ALA A 232 5.23 15.14 -9.13
CA ALA A 232 5.09 15.37 -7.69
C ALA A 232 4.58 14.09 -6.97
N LEU A 233 3.60 13.40 -7.54
CA LEU A 233 3.14 12.09 -7.04
C LEU A 233 4.27 11.06 -7.09
N THR A 234 5.05 11.00 -8.17
CA THR A 234 6.20 10.10 -8.29
C THR A 234 7.24 10.37 -7.20
N LEU A 235 7.53 11.65 -6.90
CA LEU A 235 8.46 12.02 -5.83
C LEU A 235 7.92 11.64 -4.46
N GLU A 236 6.64 11.84 -4.20
CA GLU A 236 5.99 11.43 -2.94
C GLU A 236 6.13 9.92 -2.72
N LEU A 237 5.79 9.11 -3.72
CA LEU A 237 5.91 7.66 -3.65
C LEU A 237 7.36 7.18 -3.55
N GLY A 238 8.27 7.82 -4.28
CA GLY A 238 9.72 7.56 -4.19
C GLY A 238 10.28 7.86 -2.80
N GLY A 239 9.85 9.00 -2.22
CA GLY A 239 10.10 9.33 -0.83
C GLY A 239 9.59 8.24 0.12
N GLY A 240 8.42 7.69 -0.16
CA GLY A 240 7.82 6.58 0.60
C GLY A 240 8.71 5.33 0.65
N VAL A 241 9.31 4.94 -0.48
CA VAL A 241 10.28 3.83 -0.52
C VAL A 241 11.47 4.11 0.40
N ALA A 242 12.05 5.30 0.29
CA ALA A 242 13.17 5.72 1.13
C ALA A 242 12.79 5.76 2.62
N GLY A 243 11.59 6.28 2.92
CA GLY A 243 11.03 6.35 4.27
C GLY A 243 10.85 4.99 4.92
N THR A 244 10.35 4.00 4.18
CA THR A 244 10.20 2.62 4.64
C THR A 244 11.55 1.99 5.03
N LEU A 245 12.59 2.20 4.21
CA LEU A 245 13.94 1.70 4.49
C LEU A 245 14.59 2.43 5.67
N LEU A 246 14.40 3.74 5.77
CA LEU A 246 14.87 4.55 6.89
C LEU A 246 14.18 4.16 8.20
N GLY A 247 12.86 3.93 8.15
CA GLY A 247 12.06 3.52 9.29
C GLY A 247 12.54 2.22 9.93
N GLY A 248 12.88 1.21 9.12
CA GLY A 248 13.47 -0.03 9.63
C GLY A 248 14.78 0.19 10.37
N ARG A 249 15.71 0.98 9.78
CA ARG A 249 17.00 1.31 10.41
C ARG A 249 16.82 2.14 11.69
N LEU A 250 15.87 3.05 11.68
CA LEU A 250 15.57 3.89 12.84
C LEU A 250 14.99 3.05 13.97
N ALA A 251 14.07 2.12 13.66
CA ALA A 251 13.49 1.21 14.64
C ALA A 251 14.54 0.32 15.31
N ASP A 252 15.55 -0.13 14.58
CA ASP A 252 16.66 -0.91 15.14
C ASP A 252 17.53 -0.08 16.10
N ARG A 253 17.60 1.25 15.94
CA ARG A 253 18.44 2.14 16.76
C ARG A 253 17.72 2.71 17.98
N ILE A 254 16.48 3.16 17.82
CA ILE A 254 15.74 3.91 18.85
C ILE A 254 14.48 3.21 19.35
N GLY A 255 14.15 2.03 18.80
CA GLY A 255 12.97 1.26 19.12
C GLY A 255 11.82 1.49 18.13
N MET A 256 10.91 0.51 18.07
CA MET A 256 9.81 0.51 17.10
C MET A 256 8.76 1.57 17.43
N VAL A 257 8.34 1.66 18.68
CA VAL A 257 7.31 2.60 19.12
C VAL A 257 7.75 4.05 18.94
N ARG A 258 8.99 4.37 19.35
CA ARG A 258 9.56 5.72 19.16
C ARG A 258 9.63 6.10 17.68
N THR A 259 10.01 5.16 16.81
CA THR A 259 10.06 5.39 15.36
C THR A 259 8.68 5.73 14.80
N VAL A 260 7.62 5.02 15.23
CA VAL A 260 6.23 5.30 14.84
C VAL A 260 5.81 6.69 15.34
N GLN A 261 6.11 7.03 16.59
CA GLN A 261 5.76 8.33 17.18
C GLN A 261 6.45 9.49 16.47
N ILE A 262 7.76 9.36 16.17
CA ILE A 262 8.53 10.38 15.45
C ILE A 262 7.97 10.57 14.03
N GLY A 263 7.69 9.47 13.29
CA GLY A 263 7.13 9.56 11.96
C GLY A 263 5.77 10.25 11.95
N ASN A 264 4.87 9.90 12.88
CA ASN A 264 3.56 10.54 13.00
C ASN A 264 3.67 12.03 13.40
N ALA A 265 4.57 12.37 14.32
CA ALA A 265 4.78 13.76 14.75
C ALA A 265 5.40 14.63 13.65
N ALA A 266 6.39 14.10 12.91
CA ALA A 266 7.05 14.82 11.83
C ALA A 266 6.13 15.04 10.60
N MET A 267 5.07 14.22 10.44
CA MET A 267 4.15 14.33 9.32
C MET A 267 3.37 15.65 9.34
N LEU A 268 2.99 16.13 10.53
CA LEU A 268 2.24 17.39 10.71
C LEU A 268 3.00 18.59 10.10
N PRO A 269 4.22 18.95 10.57
CA PRO A 269 4.96 20.06 10.01
C PRO A 269 5.34 19.86 8.54
N ALA A 270 5.61 18.63 8.10
CA ALA A 270 5.96 18.35 6.72
C ALA A 270 4.82 18.66 5.75
N LEU A 271 3.59 18.25 6.07
CA LEU A 271 2.41 18.58 5.27
C LEU A 271 2.12 20.06 5.26
N TRP A 272 2.16 20.73 6.42
CA TRP A 272 1.95 22.17 6.48
C TRP A 272 3.00 22.95 5.71
N LEU A 273 4.27 22.55 5.78
CA LEU A 273 5.35 23.17 5.00
C LEU A 273 5.10 23.04 3.49
N MET A 274 4.62 21.88 3.04
CA MET A 274 4.24 21.69 1.64
C MET A 274 3.07 22.60 1.23
N LEU A 275 2.05 22.75 2.09
CA LEU A 275 0.84 23.51 1.79
C LEU A 275 1.04 25.04 1.83
N VAL A 276 2.06 25.55 2.52
CA VAL A 276 2.39 26.97 2.53
C VAL A 276 3.41 27.37 1.46
N CYS A 277 3.93 26.40 0.70
CA CYS A 277 4.83 26.65 -0.41
C CYS A 277 4.02 26.84 -1.70
N ASP A 278 3.91 28.07 -2.17
CA ASP A 278 3.12 28.42 -3.36
C ASP A 278 3.92 28.29 -4.67
N ASP A 279 5.21 27.98 -4.63
CA ASP A 279 6.02 27.71 -5.82
C ASP A 279 6.02 26.22 -6.16
N LYS A 280 5.55 25.91 -7.39
CA LYS A 280 5.36 24.53 -7.86
C LYS A 280 6.66 23.70 -7.97
N TYR A 281 7.82 24.37 -8.13
CA TYR A 281 9.12 23.69 -8.21
C TYR A 281 9.76 23.56 -6.83
N ALA A 282 9.67 24.59 -5.99
CA ALA A 282 10.13 24.53 -4.60
C ALA A 282 9.33 23.55 -3.75
N ALA A 283 8.06 23.29 -4.09
CA ALA A 283 7.23 22.29 -3.43
C ALA A 283 7.60 20.82 -3.77
N LEU A 284 8.32 20.56 -4.89
CA LEU A 284 8.69 19.18 -5.27
C LEU A 284 9.54 18.45 -4.23
N PRO A 285 10.64 19.01 -3.69
CA PRO A 285 11.38 18.36 -2.61
C PRO A 285 10.54 18.17 -1.34
N LEU A 286 9.52 19.00 -1.12
CA LEU A 286 8.58 18.83 0.01
C LEU A 286 7.64 17.65 -0.23
N ALA A 287 7.20 17.39 -1.46
CA ALA A 287 6.47 16.17 -1.80
C ALA A 287 7.28 14.90 -1.50
N LEU A 288 8.55 14.87 -1.89
CA LEU A 288 9.48 13.78 -1.55
C LEU A 288 9.62 13.61 -0.04
N LEU A 289 9.78 14.72 0.70
CA LEU A 289 9.90 14.72 2.16
C LEU A 289 8.64 14.20 2.84
N VAL A 290 7.46 14.64 2.38
CA VAL A 290 6.16 14.16 2.87
C VAL A 290 6.04 12.66 2.66
N GLY A 291 6.35 12.15 1.47
CA GLY A 291 6.36 10.72 1.18
C GLY A 291 7.31 9.93 2.08
N LEU A 292 8.53 10.44 2.26
CA LEU A 292 9.53 9.83 3.15
C LEU A 292 9.02 9.72 4.58
N ILE A 293 8.51 10.82 5.14
CA ILE A 293 8.04 10.87 6.54
C ILE A 293 6.79 10.01 6.72
N SER A 294 5.84 10.04 5.77
CA SER A 294 4.63 9.24 5.77
C SER A 294 4.93 7.74 5.92
N ASN A 295 6.02 7.27 5.34
CA ASN A 295 6.33 5.84 5.27
C ASN A 295 7.36 5.36 6.29
N ILE A 296 7.97 6.24 7.10
CA ILE A 296 8.84 5.83 8.22
C ILE A 296 8.17 4.79 9.14
N PRO A 297 6.90 4.96 9.58
CA PRO A 297 6.24 3.99 10.45
C PRO A 297 5.81 2.69 9.75
N PHE A 298 5.71 2.65 8.43
CA PHE A 298 5.01 1.60 7.67
C PHE A 298 5.50 0.17 7.98
N ALA A 299 6.76 -0.14 7.65
CA ALA A 299 7.33 -1.48 7.88
C ALA A 299 7.40 -1.81 9.38
N VAL A 300 7.59 -0.79 10.22
CA VAL A 300 7.68 -0.91 11.68
C VAL A 300 6.35 -1.36 12.28
N LEU A 301 5.22 -0.79 11.83
CA LEU A 301 3.87 -1.17 12.28
C LEU A 301 3.51 -2.60 11.88
N ILE A 302 3.92 -3.05 10.68
CA ILE A 302 3.71 -4.44 10.25
C ILE A 302 4.44 -5.41 11.21
N LYS A 303 5.72 -5.14 11.48
CA LYS A 303 6.51 -5.97 12.39
C LYS A 303 5.95 -5.94 13.81
N LEU A 304 5.64 -4.77 14.33
CA LEU A 304 5.08 -4.58 15.66
C LEU A 304 3.72 -5.29 15.81
N GLY A 305 2.89 -5.28 14.75
CA GLY A 305 1.63 -6.02 14.71
C GLY A 305 1.83 -7.53 14.84
N GLN A 306 2.82 -8.09 14.15
CA GLN A 306 3.17 -9.51 14.26
C GLN A 306 3.76 -9.86 15.63
N ASP A 307 4.49 -8.93 16.26
CA ASP A 307 5.04 -9.10 17.59
C ASP A 307 3.94 -8.97 18.68
N TYR A 308 2.85 -8.26 18.43
CA TYR A 308 1.67 -8.22 19.31
C TYR A 308 0.77 -9.45 19.21
N LEU A 309 0.77 -10.14 18.07
CA LEU A 309 0.01 -11.38 17.85
C LEU A 309 0.93 -12.53 17.40
N PRO A 310 1.88 -12.97 18.24
CA PRO A 310 2.87 -13.98 17.85
C PRO A 310 2.23 -15.34 17.52
N SER A 311 1.08 -15.67 18.11
CA SER A 311 0.36 -16.92 17.81
C SER A 311 -0.38 -16.88 16.46
N ARG A 312 -0.64 -15.68 15.90
CA ARG A 312 -1.44 -15.43 14.68
C ARG A 312 -0.78 -14.43 13.73
N PRO A 313 0.49 -14.65 13.32
CA PRO A 313 1.22 -13.68 12.51
C PRO A 313 0.60 -13.43 11.13
N GLY A 314 -0.11 -14.41 10.57
CA GLY A 314 -0.88 -14.26 9.32
C GLY A 314 -2.08 -13.33 9.49
N THR A 315 -2.83 -13.47 10.58
CA THR A 315 -3.92 -12.53 10.92
C THR A 315 -3.38 -11.12 11.14
N ALA A 316 -2.26 -10.98 11.87
CA ALA A 316 -1.63 -9.70 12.10
C ALA A 316 -1.23 -9.02 10.76
N ALA A 317 -0.58 -9.77 9.86
CA ALA A 317 -0.20 -9.28 8.55
C ALA A 317 -1.42 -8.93 7.69
N GLY A 318 -2.46 -9.77 7.67
CA GLY A 318 -3.69 -9.52 6.92
C GLY A 318 -4.43 -8.27 7.37
N VAL A 319 -4.44 -7.98 8.68
CA VAL A 319 -5.05 -6.76 9.21
C VAL A 319 -4.17 -5.54 8.92
N THR A 320 -2.87 -5.60 9.14
CA THR A 320 -1.98 -4.44 8.99
C THR A 320 -1.69 -4.11 7.52
N LEU A 321 -1.43 -5.10 6.68
CA LEU A 321 -1.16 -4.90 5.24
C LEU A 321 -2.43 -4.77 4.40
N GLY A 322 -3.52 -5.40 4.83
CA GLY A 322 -4.76 -5.40 4.08
C GLY A 322 -5.77 -4.42 4.63
N LEU A 323 -6.51 -4.84 5.65
CA LEU A 323 -7.68 -4.11 6.13
C LEU A 323 -7.35 -2.69 6.62
N ALA A 324 -6.35 -2.53 7.48
CA ALA A 324 -6.03 -1.24 8.07
C ALA A 324 -5.43 -0.27 7.05
N MET A 325 -4.53 -0.76 6.16
CA MET A 325 -3.97 0.04 5.06
C MET A 325 -5.05 0.54 4.09
N SER A 326 -6.06 -0.26 3.85
CA SER A 326 -7.12 0.07 2.90
C SER A 326 -8.26 0.88 3.51
N ALA A 327 -8.39 0.88 4.84
CA ALA A 327 -9.48 1.58 5.54
C ALA A 327 -9.48 3.10 5.29
N GLY A 328 -8.31 3.69 5.01
CA GLY A 328 -8.19 5.10 4.63
C GLY A 328 -9.04 5.49 3.42
N GLY A 329 -9.21 4.58 2.46
CA GLY A 329 -10.05 4.81 1.29
C GLY A 329 -11.52 5.09 1.60
N LEU A 330 -12.03 4.64 2.75
CA LEU A 330 -13.40 4.89 3.18
C LEU A 330 -13.69 6.39 3.41
N PHE A 331 -12.66 7.17 3.72
CA PHE A 331 -12.76 8.61 3.96
C PHE A 331 -12.60 9.45 2.70
N MET A 332 -12.27 8.83 1.55
CA MET A 332 -12.01 9.58 0.31
C MET A 332 -13.21 10.35 -0.22
N PRO A 333 -14.47 9.85 -0.19
CA PRO A 333 -15.62 10.64 -0.61
C PRO A 333 -15.82 11.91 0.22
N LEU A 334 -15.56 11.85 1.54
CA LEU A 334 -15.61 13.02 2.42
C LEU A 334 -14.56 14.06 2.01
N LEU A 335 -13.32 13.63 1.75
CA LEU A 335 -12.26 14.52 1.25
C LEU A 335 -12.61 15.09 -0.13
N GLY A 336 -13.28 14.30 -0.98
CA GLY A 336 -13.79 14.76 -2.28
C GLY A 336 -14.83 15.87 -2.14
N MET A 337 -15.75 15.78 -1.16
CA MET A 337 -16.69 16.86 -0.85
C MET A 337 -15.95 18.14 -0.40
N ILE A 338 -14.95 18.01 0.47
CA ILE A 338 -14.11 19.13 0.89
C ILE A 338 -13.40 19.74 -0.30
N ALA A 339 -12.82 18.90 -1.19
CA ALA A 339 -12.15 19.36 -2.40
C ALA A 339 -13.10 20.09 -3.37
N THR A 340 -14.38 19.73 -3.41
CA THR A 340 -15.39 20.43 -4.22
C THR A 340 -15.61 21.86 -3.77
N HIS A 341 -15.59 22.11 -2.47
CA HIS A 341 -15.82 23.46 -1.92
C HIS A 341 -14.54 24.30 -1.77
N TYR A 342 -13.43 23.67 -1.42
CA TYR A 342 -12.18 24.35 -1.04
C TYR A 342 -10.99 23.97 -1.95
N GLY A 343 -11.24 23.23 -3.04
CA GLY A 343 -10.20 22.73 -3.95
C GLY A 343 -9.35 21.61 -3.31
N PRO A 344 -8.40 21.05 -4.08
CA PRO A 344 -7.48 20.01 -3.60
C PRO A 344 -6.63 20.45 -2.40
N ARG A 345 -6.26 21.76 -2.33
CA ARG A 345 -5.55 22.32 -1.17
C ARG A 345 -6.37 22.17 0.12
N GLY A 346 -7.68 22.42 0.06
CA GLY A 346 -8.57 22.27 1.23
C GLY A 346 -8.63 20.82 1.72
N ALA A 347 -8.70 19.83 0.82
CA ALA A 347 -8.65 18.43 1.20
C ALA A 347 -7.32 18.06 1.86
N LEU A 348 -6.19 18.51 1.32
CA LEU A 348 -4.85 18.27 1.89
C LEU A 348 -4.67 19.02 3.22
N ALA A 349 -5.26 20.21 3.41
CA ALA A 349 -5.20 20.95 4.67
C ALA A 349 -5.93 20.20 5.79
N VAL A 350 -7.09 19.58 5.50
CA VAL A 350 -7.77 18.69 6.46
C VAL A 350 -6.90 17.48 6.76
N LEU A 351 -6.32 16.84 5.74
CA LEU A 351 -5.39 15.72 5.93
C LEU A 351 -4.18 16.10 6.78
N ALA A 352 -3.69 17.33 6.71
CA ALA A 352 -2.57 17.81 7.50
C ALA A 352 -2.87 17.87 9.00
N THR A 353 -4.12 17.81 9.42
CA THR A 353 -4.52 17.74 10.84
C THR A 353 -4.61 16.29 11.35
N VAL A 354 -4.84 15.32 10.48
CA VAL A 354 -5.07 13.90 10.82
C VAL A 354 -3.87 13.26 11.55
N PRO A 355 -2.58 13.59 11.25
CA PRO A 355 -1.45 13.05 11.98
C PRO A 355 -1.45 13.31 13.48
N VAL A 356 -2.14 14.37 13.95
CA VAL A 356 -2.32 14.62 15.40
C VAL A 356 -3.02 13.42 16.06
N LEU A 357 -4.06 12.89 15.43
CA LEU A 357 -4.77 11.72 15.95
C LEU A 357 -3.87 10.47 15.94
N ALA A 358 -3.10 10.25 14.86
CA ALA A 358 -2.15 9.14 14.78
C ALA A 358 -1.08 9.26 15.88
N MET A 359 -0.59 10.47 16.16
CA MET A 359 0.36 10.75 17.24
C MET A 359 -0.24 10.42 18.61
N LEU A 360 -1.45 10.88 18.91
CA LEU A 360 -2.15 10.61 20.17
C LEU A 360 -2.40 9.11 20.37
N LEU A 361 -2.87 8.41 19.33
CA LEU A 361 -3.11 6.98 19.38
C LEU A 361 -1.79 6.19 19.55
N SER A 362 -0.69 6.65 18.95
CA SER A 362 0.62 6.01 19.10
C SER A 362 1.18 6.06 20.52
N ALA A 363 0.67 6.94 21.39
CA ALA A 363 1.03 6.96 22.81
C ALA A 363 0.57 5.71 23.57
N PHE A 364 -0.42 4.98 23.06
CA PHE A 364 -0.89 3.72 23.65
C PHE A 364 -0.05 2.50 23.21
N LEU A 365 0.83 2.66 22.22
CA LEU A 365 1.74 1.60 21.80
C LEU A 365 2.83 1.39 22.86
N ARG A 366 3.32 0.18 22.95
CA ARG A 366 4.42 -0.22 23.86
C ARG A 366 5.39 -1.12 23.12
N GLU A 367 6.67 -1.03 23.42
CA GLU A 367 7.63 -2.00 22.89
C GLU A 367 7.23 -3.43 23.29
N PRO A 368 7.36 -4.40 22.36
CA PRO A 368 7.16 -5.80 22.71
C PRO A 368 8.19 -6.21 23.76
N VAL A 369 7.73 -6.79 24.85
CA VAL A 369 8.65 -7.42 25.80
C VAL A 369 9.18 -8.67 25.08
N GLN A 370 10.48 -8.76 24.91
CA GLN A 370 11.11 -10.01 24.53
C GLN A 370 10.95 -10.93 25.76
N ASP A 371 10.04 -11.89 25.67
CA ASP A 371 10.02 -12.97 26.65
C ASP A 371 11.39 -13.66 26.52
N GLU A 372 12.19 -13.67 27.59
CA GLU A 372 13.43 -14.45 27.63
C GLU A 372 13.13 -15.87 27.15
N PRO A 373 13.97 -16.46 26.29
CA PRO A 373 13.82 -17.86 25.95
C PRO A 373 13.76 -18.65 27.26
N ALA A 374 12.70 -19.47 27.41
CA ALA A 374 12.62 -20.37 28.55
C ALA A 374 13.97 -21.06 28.69
N PRO A 375 14.56 -21.14 29.93
CA PRO A 375 15.81 -21.83 30.12
C PRO A 375 15.68 -23.22 29.48
N ALA A 376 16.66 -23.59 28.67
CA ALA A 376 16.72 -24.92 28.10
C ALA A 376 16.54 -25.89 29.26
N GLU A 377 15.48 -26.69 29.24
CA GLU A 377 15.37 -27.84 30.15
C GLU A 377 16.62 -28.67 29.92
N ASP A 378 17.58 -28.54 30.85
CA ASP A 378 18.70 -29.45 30.96
C ASP A 378 18.09 -30.85 31.12
N THR A 379 17.98 -31.52 29.97
CA THR A 379 17.69 -32.93 29.97
C THR A 379 18.89 -33.60 30.61
N LEU A 380 18.91 -33.65 31.95
CA LEU A 380 19.76 -34.54 32.69
C LEU A 380 19.47 -35.95 32.19
N LEU A 381 20.22 -36.37 31.17
CA LEU A 381 20.41 -37.77 30.86
C LEU A 381 21.10 -38.41 32.07
N THR A 382 20.32 -38.82 33.05
CA THR A 382 20.74 -39.88 33.98
C THR A 382 20.71 -41.16 33.17
N ALA A 383 21.84 -41.53 32.64
CA ALA A 383 22.06 -42.91 32.18
C ALA A 383 22.29 -43.77 33.42
N PRO A 384 21.74 -45.00 33.47
CA PRO A 384 22.09 -46.00 34.45
C PRO A 384 23.46 -46.63 34.18
#